data_acaac3ef7646f934ff39174272dec34b
#
_entry.id   acaac3ef7646f934ff39174272dec34b
#
_cell.length_a   1.000
_cell.length_b   1.000
_cell.length_c   1.000
_cell.angle_alpha   90.00
_cell.angle_beta   90.00
_cell.angle_gamma   90.00
#
_symmetry.space_group_name_H-M   'P 1'
#
loop_
_entity.id
_entity.type
_entity.pdbx_description
1 polymer ?
#
loop_
_entity_poly.entity_id
_entity_poly.type
_entity_poly.pdbx_seq_one_letter_code
_entity_poly.pdbx_strand_id
1 'polypeptide(L)'
;SVTTIGSILTDWTNDTLFGEWIIPGAQSLFENIGCADWLTGLIVDGVISGVGAVLGFVPQMLVLFLFLAFLESCGYMARVAFIMDRVFRKFGLSGKSFIPMLIGSGCGVPGVMASRTIESDRDRKMTIMTTTFIPCGAKLPIIALIAGAFFDNAGWVALSAYFVGVA
;
A
#
# COMPACT_ATOMS: atom_id res chain seq x y z
N SER A 1 11.63 2.41 -10.42
CA SER A 1 11.19 3.66 -11.06
C SER A 1 9.87 4.20 -10.51
N VAL A 2 8.80 3.39 -10.36
CA VAL A 2 7.53 3.85 -9.76
C VAL A 2 7.74 4.29 -8.31
N THR A 3 8.47 3.52 -7.54
CA THR A 3 8.82 3.84 -6.14
C THR A 3 9.64 5.13 -6.05
N THR A 4 10.57 5.35 -6.96
CA THR A 4 11.44 6.55 -6.95
C THR A 4 10.65 7.82 -7.27
N ILE A 5 9.82 7.77 -8.32
CA ILE A 5 8.97 8.91 -8.70
C ILE A 5 7.89 9.16 -7.62
N GLY A 6 7.28 8.10 -7.11
CA GLY A 6 6.31 8.18 -6.04
C GLY A 6 6.90 8.77 -4.75
N SER A 7 8.10 8.38 -4.34
CA SER A 7 8.76 8.94 -3.17
C SER A 7 9.13 10.41 -3.33
N ILE A 8 9.64 10.81 -4.49
CA ILE A 8 9.96 12.22 -4.79
C ILE A 8 8.71 13.09 -4.71
N LEU A 9 7.60 12.65 -5.33
CA LEU A 9 6.33 13.36 -5.27
C LEU A 9 5.76 13.42 -3.86
N THR A 10 5.87 12.33 -3.10
CA THR A 10 5.42 12.25 -1.71
C THR A 10 6.23 13.19 -0.82
N ASP A 11 7.55 13.18 -0.93
CA ASP A 11 8.44 14.06 -0.18
C ASP A 11 8.18 15.53 -0.51
N TRP A 12 8.04 15.86 -1.80
CA TRP A 12 7.72 17.21 -2.23
C TRP A 12 6.35 17.69 -1.70
N THR A 13 5.34 16.83 -1.73
CA THR A 13 4.01 17.15 -1.22
C THR A 13 4.02 17.29 0.30
N ASN A 14 4.72 16.43 1.01
CA ASN A 14 4.84 16.51 2.46
C ASN A 14 5.61 17.76 2.89
N ASP A 15 6.75 18.06 2.27
CA ASP A 15 7.57 19.22 2.63
C ASP A 15 6.86 20.53 2.30
N THR A 16 6.21 20.63 1.15
CA THR A 16 5.58 21.88 0.70
C THR A 16 4.25 22.15 1.39
N LEU A 17 3.36 21.14 1.45
CA LEU A 17 2.03 21.31 2.04
C LEU A 17 2.02 21.24 3.56
N PHE A 18 2.73 20.29 4.13
CA PHE A 18 2.70 20.06 5.57
C PHE A 18 3.79 20.84 6.32
N GLY A 19 5.00 20.92 5.76
CA GLY A 19 6.13 21.62 6.39
C GLY A 19 5.94 23.12 6.44
N GLU A 20 5.39 23.74 5.39
CA GLU A 20 5.29 25.19 5.29
C GLU A 20 3.93 25.75 5.69
N TRP A 21 2.84 24.98 5.53
CA TRP A 21 1.49 25.52 5.70
C TRP A 21 0.77 25.03 6.95
N ILE A 22 0.77 23.71 7.19
CA ILE A 22 -0.10 23.11 8.19
C ILE A 22 0.55 23.10 9.57
N ILE A 23 1.82 22.73 9.66
CA ILE A 23 2.53 22.64 10.96
C ILE A 23 2.66 24.00 11.66
N PRO A 24 3.18 25.06 11.01
CA PRO A 24 3.28 26.35 11.66
C PRO A 24 1.92 27.00 11.94
N GLY A 25 0.94 26.79 11.07
CA GLY A 25 -0.42 27.27 11.29
C GLY A 25 -1.09 26.62 12.51
N ALA A 26 -0.95 25.33 12.66
CA ALA A 26 -1.49 24.60 13.80
C ALA A 26 -0.77 24.94 15.10
N GLN A 27 0.54 25.08 15.10
CA GLN A 27 1.31 25.50 16.28
C GLN A 27 0.88 26.88 16.76
N SER A 28 0.76 27.86 15.85
CA SER A 28 0.30 29.21 16.19
C SER A 28 -1.12 29.23 16.75
N LEU A 29 -2.01 28.38 16.24
CA LEU A 29 -3.39 28.25 16.72
C LEU A 29 -3.41 27.67 18.15
N PHE A 30 -2.62 26.66 18.43
CA PHE A 30 -2.57 26.01 19.73
C PHE A 30 -1.86 26.87 20.80
N GLU A 31 -0.84 27.66 20.44
CA GLU A 31 -0.23 28.65 21.32
C GLU A 31 -1.22 29.74 21.73
N ASN A 32 -2.08 30.19 20.82
CA ASN A 32 -3.13 31.18 21.11
C ASN A 32 -4.24 30.64 22.01
N ILE A 33 -4.50 29.36 22.03
CA ILE A 33 -5.54 28.72 22.85
C ILE A 33 -5.04 28.47 24.29
N GLY A 34 -3.71 28.55 24.53
CA GLY A 34 -3.16 28.43 25.88
C GLY A 34 -3.24 27.01 26.46
N CYS A 35 -3.24 26.00 25.60
CA CYS A 35 -3.18 24.61 26.04
C CYS A 35 -1.81 24.27 26.63
N ALA A 36 -1.75 23.31 27.56
CA ALA A 36 -0.51 22.83 28.11
C ALA A 36 0.42 22.30 27.00
N ASP A 37 1.70 22.64 27.05
CA ASP A 37 2.70 22.27 26.02
C ASP A 37 2.71 20.79 25.70
N TRP A 38 2.45 19.95 26.68
CA TRP A 38 2.37 18.50 26.50
C TRP A 38 1.16 18.08 25.64
N LEU A 39 0.00 18.69 25.84
CA LEU A 39 -1.21 18.40 25.08
C LEU A 39 -1.09 18.90 23.65
N THR A 40 -0.51 20.07 23.45
CA THR A 40 -0.22 20.67 22.14
C THR A 40 0.72 19.77 21.32
N GLY A 41 1.80 19.31 21.91
CA GLY A 41 2.75 18.37 21.28
C GLY A 41 2.06 17.07 20.87
N LEU A 42 1.27 16.47 21.76
CA LEU A 42 0.57 15.23 21.48
C LEU A 42 -0.44 15.36 20.33
N ILE A 43 -1.23 16.43 20.31
CA ILE A 43 -2.23 16.65 19.26
C ILE A 43 -1.55 17.01 17.93
N VAL A 44 -0.56 17.88 17.93
CA VAL A 44 0.17 18.29 16.72
C VAL A 44 0.93 17.10 16.13
N ASP A 45 1.71 16.39 16.93
CA ASP A 45 2.48 15.24 16.45
C ASP A 45 1.59 14.06 16.08
N GLY A 46 0.58 13.75 16.85
CA GLY A 46 -0.31 12.62 16.61
C GLY A 46 -1.26 12.83 15.43
N VAL A 47 -2.04 13.90 15.48
CA VAL A 47 -3.10 14.14 14.47
C VAL A 47 -2.51 14.64 13.16
N ILE A 48 -1.64 15.63 13.19
CA ILE A 48 -1.09 16.25 11.99
C ILE A 48 -0.11 15.29 11.29
N SER A 49 0.74 14.62 12.05
CA SER A 49 1.64 13.62 11.50
C SER A 49 0.87 12.42 10.92
N GLY A 50 -0.18 11.96 11.59
CA GLY A 50 -1.05 10.88 11.09
C GLY A 50 -1.78 11.25 9.80
N VAL A 51 -2.39 12.43 9.75
CA VAL A 51 -3.05 12.94 8.54
C VAL A 51 -2.02 13.17 7.42
N GLY A 52 -0.85 13.70 7.76
CA GLY A 52 0.25 13.88 6.82
C GLY A 52 0.73 12.58 6.20
N ALA A 53 0.86 11.54 6.99
CA ALA A 53 1.22 10.22 6.50
C ALA A 53 0.20 9.66 5.51
N VAL A 54 -1.10 9.79 5.81
CA VAL A 54 -2.17 9.34 4.91
C VAL A 54 -2.17 10.13 3.60
N LEU A 55 -2.08 11.45 3.67
CA LEU A 55 -2.02 12.30 2.48
C LEU A 55 -0.73 12.12 1.68
N GLY A 56 0.37 11.77 2.34
CA GLY A 56 1.62 11.41 1.68
C GLY A 56 1.53 10.15 0.83
N PHE A 57 0.63 9.23 1.14
CA PHE A 57 0.37 8.05 0.31
C PHE A 57 -0.43 8.34 -0.96
N VAL A 58 -1.20 9.44 -0.99
CA VAL A 58 -2.08 9.78 -2.13
C VAL A 58 -1.29 9.95 -3.44
N PRO A 59 -0.18 10.72 -3.52
CA PRO A 59 0.59 10.86 -4.74
C PRO A 59 1.16 9.53 -5.23
N GLN A 60 1.63 8.70 -4.30
CA GLN A 60 2.18 7.39 -4.62
C GLN A 60 1.13 6.46 -5.20
N MET A 61 -0.07 6.45 -4.61
CA MET A 61 -1.19 5.67 -5.12
C MET A 61 -1.63 6.18 -6.50
N LEU A 62 -1.65 7.48 -6.71
CA LEU A 62 -2.02 8.09 -7.98
C LEU A 62 -1.07 7.66 -9.10
N VAL A 63 0.23 7.70 -8.87
CA VAL A 63 1.25 7.23 -9.82
C VAL A 63 1.09 5.73 -10.11
N LEU A 64 0.88 4.92 -9.07
CA LEU A 64 0.68 3.49 -9.22
C LEU A 64 -0.56 3.18 -10.07
N PHE A 65 -1.69 3.82 -9.80
CA PHE A 65 -2.91 3.65 -10.59
C PHE A 65 -2.76 4.11 -12.04
N LEU A 66 -2.01 5.18 -12.27
CA LEU A 66 -1.74 5.67 -13.61
C LEU A 66 -0.94 4.66 -14.42
N PHE A 67 0.10 4.06 -13.82
CA PHE A 67 0.86 2.99 -14.46
C PHE A 67 0.04 1.73 -14.71
N LEU A 68 -0.79 1.33 -13.76
CA LEU A 68 -1.69 0.19 -13.92
C LEU A 68 -2.68 0.42 -15.07
N ALA A 69 -3.30 1.59 -15.13
CA ALA A 69 -4.21 1.97 -16.21
C ALA A 69 -3.52 1.96 -17.58
N PHE A 70 -2.28 2.45 -17.63
CA PHE A 70 -1.47 2.42 -18.85
C PHE A 70 -1.16 0.99 -19.31
N LEU A 71 -0.73 0.12 -18.39
CA LEU A 71 -0.44 -1.29 -18.69
C LEU A 71 -1.70 -2.05 -19.12
N GLU A 72 -2.84 -1.74 -18.52
CA GLU A 72 -4.14 -2.31 -18.89
C GLU A 72 -4.56 -1.86 -20.28
N SER A 73 -4.42 -0.57 -20.59
CA SER A 73 -4.74 -0.01 -21.92
C SER A 73 -3.86 -0.57 -23.02
N CYS A 74 -2.58 -0.87 -22.75
CA CYS A 74 -1.68 -1.52 -23.70
C CYS A 74 -1.99 -3.01 -23.93
N GLY A 75 -2.92 -3.60 -23.18
CA GLY A 75 -3.24 -5.01 -23.27
C GLY A 75 -2.15 -5.95 -22.75
N TYR A 76 -1.15 -5.43 -22.06
CA TYR A 76 -0.07 -6.22 -21.49
C TYR A 76 -0.57 -7.21 -20.44
N MET A 77 -1.50 -6.78 -19.59
CA MET A 77 -2.12 -7.61 -18.56
C MET A 77 -2.85 -8.83 -19.14
N ALA A 78 -3.57 -8.67 -20.25
CA ALA A 78 -4.27 -9.75 -20.93
C ALA A 78 -3.30 -10.81 -21.47
N ARG A 79 -2.17 -10.38 -22.01
CA ARG A 79 -1.12 -11.30 -22.53
C ARG A 79 -0.45 -12.09 -21.40
N VAL A 80 -0.11 -11.42 -20.33
CA VAL A 80 0.49 -12.06 -19.16
C VAL A 80 -0.50 -13.04 -18.51
N ALA A 81 -1.77 -12.67 -18.39
CA ALA A 81 -2.81 -13.55 -17.88
C ALA A 81 -2.96 -14.82 -18.72
N PHE A 82 -2.88 -14.71 -20.04
CA PHE A 82 -2.96 -15.87 -20.95
C PHE A 82 -1.78 -16.83 -20.79
N ILE A 83 -0.57 -16.31 -20.62
CA ILE A 83 0.63 -17.12 -20.40
C ILE A 83 0.55 -17.82 -19.03
N MET A 84 0.13 -17.07 -18.01
CA MET A 84 0.01 -17.59 -16.65
C MET A 84 -1.17 -18.53 -16.43
N ASP A 85 -2.19 -18.47 -17.26
CA ASP A 85 -3.35 -19.39 -17.19
C ASP A 85 -2.91 -20.85 -17.19
N ARG A 86 -1.90 -21.17 -17.97
CA ARG A 86 -1.34 -22.52 -18.03
C ARG A 86 -0.73 -22.99 -16.69
N VAL A 87 -0.09 -22.06 -15.97
CA VAL A 87 0.52 -22.34 -14.67
C VAL A 87 -0.54 -22.46 -13.58
N PHE A 88 -1.49 -21.50 -13.56
CA PHE A 88 -2.53 -21.47 -12.54
C PHE A 88 -3.53 -22.61 -12.66
N ARG A 89 -3.79 -23.13 -13.84
CA ARG A 89 -4.61 -24.34 -14.03
C ARG A 89 -4.03 -25.57 -13.33
N LYS A 90 -2.73 -25.68 -13.18
CA LYS A 90 -2.10 -26.72 -12.37
C LYS A 90 -2.46 -26.64 -10.89
N PHE A 91 -2.75 -25.44 -10.39
CA PHE A 91 -3.15 -25.18 -9.00
C PHE A 91 -4.67 -25.19 -8.82
N GLY A 92 -5.45 -25.46 -9.89
CA GLY A 92 -6.90 -25.48 -9.85
C GLY A 92 -7.57 -24.10 -9.83
N LEU A 93 -6.81 -23.04 -10.12
CA LEU A 93 -7.31 -21.67 -10.24
C LEU A 93 -7.41 -21.23 -11.70
N SER A 94 -8.35 -20.34 -12.02
CA SER A 94 -8.44 -19.76 -13.36
C SER A 94 -7.31 -18.75 -13.60
N GLY A 95 -6.82 -18.66 -14.84
CA GLY A 95 -5.77 -17.71 -15.19
C GLY A 95 -6.14 -16.24 -14.95
N LYS A 96 -7.43 -15.94 -14.91
CA LYS A 96 -7.94 -14.62 -14.54
C LYS A 96 -7.65 -14.23 -13.10
N SER A 97 -7.35 -15.19 -12.21
CA SER A 97 -6.99 -14.94 -10.81
C SER A 97 -5.60 -14.32 -10.65
N PHE A 98 -4.74 -14.45 -11.65
CA PHE A 98 -3.40 -13.88 -11.61
C PHE A 98 -3.39 -12.34 -11.58
N ILE A 99 -4.29 -11.72 -12.34
CA ILE A 99 -4.38 -10.25 -12.41
C ILE A 99 -4.68 -9.63 -11.04
N PRO A 100 -5.71 -10.07 -10.30
CA PRO A 100 -5.95 -9.60 -8.94
C PRO A 100 -4.79 -9.84 -7.97
N MET A 101 -4.11 -10.97 -8.08
CA MET A 101 -2.96 -11.27 -7.22
C MET A 101 -1.77 -10.36 -7.52
N LEU A 102 -1.48 -10.11 -8.78
CA LEU A 102 -0.41 -9.21 -9.21
C LEU A 102 -0.69 -7.76 -8.76
N ILE A 103 -1.90 -7.27 -8.94
CA ILE A 103 -2.32 -5.95 -8.48
C ILE A 103 -2.29 -5.90 -6.96
N GLY A 104 -2.72 -6.97 -6.29
CA GLY A 104 -2.73 -7.10 -4.83
C GLY A 104 -1.35 -7.05 -4.19
N SER A 105 -0.30 -7.46 -4.91
CA SER A 105 1.08 -7.31 -4.42
C SER A 105 1.51 -5.84 -4.30
N GLY A 106 0.94 -4.94 -5.11
CA GLY A 106 1.12 -3.51 -4.97
C GLY A 106 0.15 -2.88 -3.97
N CYS A 107 -1.14 -3.16 -4.14
CA CYS A 107 -2.20 -2.68 -3.27
C CYS A 107 -3.37 -3.68 -3.23
N GLY A 108 -3.75 -4.12 -2.04
CA GLY A 108 -4.82 -5.10 -1.85
C GLY A 108 -6.21 -4.63 -2.30
N VAL A 109 -6.51 -3.34 -2.17
CA VAL A 109 -7.83 -2.79 -2.50
C VAL A 109 -8.17 -2.94 -4.00
N PRO A 110 -7.37 -2.44 -4.95
CA PRO A 110 -7.64 -2.65 -6.37
C PRO A 110 -7.51 -4.14 -6.77
N GLY A 111 -6.67 -4.92 -6.08
CA GLY A 111 -6.60 -6.36 -6.28
C GLY A 111 -7.93 -7.06 -5.99
N VAL A 112 -8.57 -6.75 -4.87
CA VAL A 112 -9.90 -7.26 -4.54
C VAL A 112 -10.96 -6.76 -5.50
N MET A 113 -10.90 -5.49 -5.92
CA MET A 113 -11.83 -4.95 -6.93
C MET A 113 -11.67 -5.64 -8.28
N ALA A 114 -10.45 -5.93 -8.71
CA ALA A 114 -10.18 -6.66 -9.94
C ALA A 114 -10.70 -8.10 -9.91
N SER A 115 -10.85 -8.71 -8.74
CA SER A 115 -11.40 -10.06 -8.59
C SER A 115 -12.86 -10.17 -9.08
N ARG A 116 -13.56 -9.06 -9.24
CA ARG A 116 -14.93 -9.04 -9.80
C ARG A 116 -15.00 -9.56 -11.25
N THR A 117 -13.88 -9.54 -11.96
CA THR A 117 -13.79 -10.06 -13.34
C THR A 117 -13.81 -11.59 -13.41
N ILE A 118 -13.67 -12.27 -12.27
CA ILE A 118 -13.70 -13.72 -12.18
C ILE A 118 -15.15 -14.20 -12.14
N GLU A 119 -15.51 -15.05 -13.10
CA GLU A 119 -16.89 -15.55 -13.27
C GLU A 119 -17.26 -16.61 -12.21
N SER A 120 -16.30 -17.42 -11.79
CA SER A 120 -16.50 -18.49 -10.80
C SER A 120 -16.50 -17.90 -9.37
N ASP A 121 -17.60 -18.06 -8.65
CA ASP A 121 -17.69 -17.58 -7.25
C ASP A 121 -16.69 -18.25 -6.32
N ARG A 122 -16.39 -19.53 -6.56
CA ARG A 122 -15.40 -20.28 -5.79
C ARG A 122 -13.99 -19.69 -5.99
N ASP A 123 -13.58 -19.51 -7.24
CA ASP A 123 -12.26 -18.98 -7.58
C ASP A 123 -12.11 -17.53 -7.12
N ARG A 124 -13.19 -16.74 -7.23
CA ARG A 124 -13.23 -15.37 -6.75
C ARG A 124 -13.00 -15.28 -5.25
N LYS A 125 -13.70 -16.09 -4.45
CA LYS A 125 -13.53 -16.13 -2.99
C LYS A 125 -12.11 -16.57 -2.60
N MET A 126 -11.58 -17.61 -3.24
CA MET A 126 -10.20 -18.05 -3.01
C MET A 126 -9.18 -16.96 -3.38
N THR A 127 -9.38 -16.28 -4.50
CA THR A 127 -8.50 -15.20 -4.95
C THR A 127 -8.52 -14.03 -3.99
N ILE A 128 -9.70 -13.63 -3.50
CA ILE A 128 -9.82 -12.55 -2.50
C ILE A 128 -9.08 -12.91 -1.22
N MET A 129 -9.26 -14.11 -0.70
CA MET A 129 -8.56 -14.58 0.49
C MET A 129 -7.05 -14.56 0.29
N THR A 130 -6.56 -15.12 -0.81
CA THR A 130 -5.14 -15.21 -1.11
C THR A 130 -4.52 -13.83 -1.33
N THR A 131 -5.20 -12.93 -2.04
CA THR A 131 -4.72 -11.58 -2.32
C THR A 131 -4.55 -10.75 -1.03
N THR A 132 -5.43 -10.94 -0.05
CA THR A 132 -5.31 -10.23 1.24
C THR A 132 -4.16 -10.71 2.10
N PHE A 133 -3.68 -11.94 1.91
CA PHE A 133 -2.50 -12.47 2.60
C PHE A 133 -1.19 -11.94 2.04
N ILE A 134 -1.14 -11.60 0.76
CA ILE A 134 0.08 -11.07 0.14
C ILE A 134 0.44 -9.73 0.80
N PRO A 135 1.63 -9.61 1.39
CA PRO A 135 2.05 -8.36 2.00
C PRO A 135 2.32 -7.31 0.92
N CYS A 136 1.54 -6.24 0.93
CA CYS A 136 1.76 -5.09 0.05
C CYS A 136 2.81 -4.14 0.65
N GLY A 137 3.28 -3.18 -0.15
CA GLY A 137 4.28 -2.21 0.28
C GLY A 137 3.92 -1.42 1.54
N ALA A 138 2.63 -1.23 1.83
CA ALA A 138 2.17 -0.57 3.05
C ALA A 138 2.23 -1.47 4.29
N LYS A 139 2.14 -2.78 4.13
CA LYS A 139 2.23 -3.74 5.25
C LYS A 139 3.68 -3.98 5.69
N LEU A 140 4.64 -3.87 4.79
CA LEU A 140 6.05 -4.09 5.11
C LEU A 140 6.59 -3.20 6.24
N PRO A 141 6.37 -1.88 6.26
CA PRO A 141 6.79 -1.02 7.35
C PRO A 141 6.17 -1.40 8.69
N ILE A 142 4.89 -1.79 8.70
CA ILE A 142 4.18 -2.22 9.90
C ILE A 142 4.77 -3.51 10.45
N ILE A 143 5.03 -4.48 9.59
CA ILE A 143 5.67 -5.76 9.94
C ILE A 143 7.08 -5.51 10.46
N ALA A 144 7.85 -4.66 9.82
CA ALA A 144 9.20 -4.29 10.24
C ALA A 144 9.21 -3.59 11.60
N LEU A 145 8.23 -2.73 11.87
CA LEU A 145 8.09 -2.03 13.15
C LEU A 145 7.73 -2.99 14.28
N ILE A 146 6.78 -3.89 14.07
CA ILE A 146 6.40 -4.91 15.04
C ILE A 146 7.57 -5.87 15.28
N ALA A 147 8.24 -6.32 14.22
CA ALA A 147 9.40 -7.19 14.33
C ALA A 147 10.54 -6.52 15.09
N GLY A 148 10.80 -5.22 14.83
CA GLY A 148 11.81 -4.45 15.55
C GLY A 148 11.48 -4.22 17.02
N ALA A 149 10.19 -4.16 17.39
CA ALA A 149 9.76 -4.01 18.78
C ALA A 149 9.87 -5.32 19.59
N PHE A 150 9.68 -6.46 18.94
CA PHE A 150 9.65 -7.77 19.62
C PHE A 150 10.95 -8.58 19.45
N PHE A 151 11.73 -8.32 18.41
CA PHE A 151 12.93 -9.11 18.07
C PHE A 151 14.09 -8.19 17.68
N ASP A 152 15.27 -8.46 18.23
CA ASP A 152 16.51 -7.73 17.88
C ASP A 152 16.95 -7.93 16.41
N ASN A 153 16.53 -9.03 15.78
CA ASN A 153 16.81 -9.36 14.39
C ASN A 153 15.58 -9.15 13.48
N ALA A 154 15.07 -7.93 13.44
CA ALA A 154 13.87 -7.55 12.70
C ALA A 154 13.90 -7.93 11.21
N GLY A 155 15.07 -7.92 10.57
CA GLY A 155 15.21 -8.22 9.15
C GLY A 155 14.82 -9.65 8.79
N TRP A 156 15.25 -10.63 9.56
CA TRP A 156 14.92 -12.05 9.33
C TRP A 156 13.45 -12.36 9.58
N VAL A 157 12.87 -11.77 10.60
CA VAL A 157 11.45 -11.96 10.93
C VAL A 157 10.54 -11.33 9.86
N ALA A 158 10.86 -10.14 9.38
CA ALA A 158 10.14 -9.50 8.29
C ALA A 158 10.23 -10.31 6.99
N LEU A 159 11.42 -10.85 6.68
CA LEU A 159 11.65 -11.68 5.51
C LEU A 159 10.87 -13.01 5.60
N SER A 160 10.88 -13.66 6.76
CA SER A 160 10.12 -14.89 6.99
C SER A 160 8.61 -14.64 6.91
N ALA A 161 8.10 -13.54 7.46
CA ALA A 161 6.69 -13.17 7.35
C ALA A 161 6.27 -12.92 5.90
N TYR A 162 7.16 -12.31 5.10
CA TYR A 162 6.92 -12.12 3.67
C TYR A 162 6.84 -13.47 2.94
N PHE A 163 7.78 -14.37 3.18
CA PHE A 163 7.77 -15.70 2.56
C PHE A 163 6.54 -16.52 2.96
N VAL A 164 6.15 -16.49 4.21
CA VAL A 164 4.93 -17.17 4.68
C VAL A 164 3.67 -16.57 4.05
N GLY A 165 3.62 -15.26 3.85
CA GLY A 165 2.50 -14.60 3.19
C GLY A 165 2.39 -14.92 1.70
N VAL A 166 3.52 -15.16 1.02
CA VAL A 166 3.56 -15.52 -0.41
C VAL A 166 3.36 -17.03 -0.63
N ALA A 167 3.81 -17.85 0.30
CA ALA A 167 3.69 -19.32 0.22
C ALA A 167 2.27 -19.79 0.50
#